data_fb7b433eb44782f1ad592e77c9070dc3
#
_entry.id   fb7b433eb44782f1ad592e77c9070dc3
#
_cell.length_a   1.000
_cell.length_b   1.000
_cell.length_c   1.000
_cell.angle_alpha   90.00
_cell.angle_beta   90.00
_cell.angle_gamma   90.00
#
_symmetry.space_group_name_H-M   'P 1'
#
loop_
_entity.id
_entity.type
_entity.pdbx_description
1 polymer ?
#
loop_
_entity_poly.entity_id
_entity_poly.type
_entity_poly.pdbx_seq_one_letter_code
_entity_poly.pdbx_strand_id
1 'polypeptide(L)'
;GTSGVFYTQFGITMAVAVGLSCINALTLCPALCAMMMKASDTEKSIKSFSGRIRAAYTVSFNTMLGKYKKGLMFFFHHRWTVWASLGVATVLLVYLMSTTKTGLVPQEDQGTMMINISTSPGNSLAETNKVMDKVQDILKATPEIEHYSRITGYGLISGQGTSYGTVIIRLYHWDERKGKEHSVEAVMKRLNAQFSEIKEAQVFCFQPAMIPGYGTGNAVELYMEDKTGGDMQPFYESVQKFIMTLNERPEVAMAYSSYAMNFPQIAVDVDAAKCKRA
;
A
#
# COMPACT_ATOMS: atom_id res chain seq x y z
N GLY A 1 -14.52 -3.46 -10.85
CA GLY A 1 -13.06 -3.64 -10.68
C GLY A 1 -12.71 -4.28 -9.34
N THR A 2 -11.46 -4.51 -9.09
CA THR A 2 -10.91 -5.20 -7.90
C THR A 2 -11.35 -4.55 -6.58
N SER A 3 -11.38 -3.21 -6.52
CA SER A 3 -11.88 -2.47 -5.36
C SER A 3 -13.33 -2.81 -5.03
N GLY A 4 -14.19 -2.97 -6.06
CA GLY A 4 -15.59 -3.35 -5.85
C GLY A 4 -15.73 -4.75 -5.25
N VAL A 5 -14.95 -5.72 -5.72
CA VAL A 5 -14.94 -7.09 -5.16
C VAL A 5 -14.48 -7.07 -3.70
N PHE A 6 -13.42 -6.33 -3.40
CA PHE A 6 -12.90 -6.18 -2.04
C PHE A 6 -13.97 -5.59 -1.09
N TYR A 7 -14.58 -4.46 -1.46
CA TYR A 7 -15.61 -3.83 -0.63
C TYR A 7 -16.87 -4.69 -0.48
N THR A 8 -17.25 -5.45 -1.50
CA THR A 8 -18.40 -6.36 -1.41
C THR A 8 -18.13 -7.48 -0.41
N GLN A 9 -16.98 -8.15 -0.51
CA GLN A 9 -16.63 -9.22 0.42
C GLN A 9 -16.45 -8.71 1.84
N PHE A 10 -15.78 -7.58 2.01
CA PHE A 10 -15.62 -6.95 3.31
C PHE A 10 -16.96 -6.55 3.92
N GLY A 11 -17.84 -5.90 3.14
CA GLY A 11 -19.16 -5.47 3.58
C GLY A 11 -20.06 -6.62 3.99
N ILE A 12 -20.10 -7.71 3.21
CA ILE A 12 -20.89 -8.91 3.54
C ILE A 12 -20.37 -9.56 4.83
N THR A 13 -19.05 -9.74 4.94
CA THR A 13 -18.43 -10.33 6.13
C THR A 13 -18.72 -9.50 7.38
N MET A 14 -18.59 -8.18 7.30
CA MET A 14 -18.93 -7.26 8.39
C MET A 14 -20.40 -7.33 8.77
N ALA A 15 -21.30 -7.33 7.78
CA ALA A 15 -22.74 -7.42 8.04
C ALA A 15 -23.12 -8.71 8.78
N VAL A 16 -22.57 -9.85 8.36
CA VAL A 16 -22.77 -11.14 9.03
C VAL A 16 -22.21 -11.13 10.44
N ALA A 17 -20.98 -10.65 10.63
CA ALA A 17 -20.33 -10.57 11.93
C ALA A 17 -21.10 -9.68 12.90
N VAL A 18 -21.56 -8.50 12.47
CA VAL A 18 -22.36 -7.58 13.28
C VAL A 18 -23.73 -8.18 13.58
N GLY A 19 -24.37 -8.84 12.60
CA GLY A 19 -25.65 -9.53 12.80
C GLY A 19 -25.56 -10.63 13.85
N LEU A 20 -24.55 -11.49 13.79
CA LEU A 20 -24.31 -12.53 14.79
C LEU A 20 -23.97 -11.94 16.17
N SER A 21 -23.18 -10.87 16.20
CA SER A 21 -22.88 -10.15 17.44
C SER A 21 -24.14 -9.55 18.09
N CYS A 22 -25.05 -9.00 17.29
CA CYS A 22 -26.32 -8.46 17.76
C CYS A 22 -27.21 -9.58 18.37
N ILE A 23 -27.33 -10.72 17.69
CA ILE A 23 -28.07 -11.89 18.20
C ILE A 23 -27.48 -12.35 19.54
N ASN A 24 -26.15 -12.46 19.60
CA ASN A 24 -25.44 -12.84 20.82
C ASN A 24 -25.70 -11.87 21.99
N ALA A 25 -25.64 -10.58 21.71
CA ALA A 25 -25.87 -9.53 22.71
C ALA A 25 -27.33 -9.55 23.24
N LEU A 26 -28.30 -9.87 22.39
CA LEU A 26 -29.72 -9.88 22.76
C LEU A 26 -30.18 -11.20 23.41
N THR A 27 -29.47 -12.31 23.19
CA THR A 27 -29.85 -13.64 23.67
C THR A 27 -28.90 -14.17 24.74
N LEU A 28 -27.64 -14.40 24.39
CA LEU A 28 -26.67 -15.04 25.25
C LEU A 28 -26.29 -14.16 26.45
N CYS A 29 -26.03 -12.87 26.23
CA CYS A 29 -25.62 -11.98 27.32
C CYS A 29 -26.69 -11.84 28.42
N PRO A 30 -27.98 -11.59 28.12
CA PRO A 30 -29.02 -11.57 29.17
C PRO A 30 -29.20 -12.92 29.87
N ALA A 31 -29.13 -14.04 29.13
CA ALA A 31 -29.23 -15.37 29.71
C ALA A 31 -28.10 -15.66 30.68
N LEU A 32 -26.85 -15.36 30.29
CA LEU A 32 -25.70 -15.51 31.17
C LEU A 32 -25.77 -14.57 32.38
N CYS A 33 -26.21 -13.33 32.21
CA CYS A 33 -26.43 -12.43 33.34
C CYS A 33 -27.47 -12.97 34.32
N ALA A 34 -28.59 -13.50 33.83
CA ALA A 34 -29.63 -14.09 34.66
C ALA A 34 -29.13 -15.32 35.43
N MET A 35 -28.25 -16.13 34.84
CA MET A 35 -27.69 -17.32 35.49
C MET A 35 -26.56 -16.99 36.47
N MET A 36 -25.71 -16.02 36.17
CA MET A 36 -24.51 -15.75 36.94
C MET A 36 -24.67 -14.63 37.98
N MET A 37 -25.58 -13.69 37.73
CA MET A 37 -25.80 -12.57 38.63
C MET A 37 -26.80 -12.96 39.72
N LYS A 38 -26.31 -13.10 40.97
CA LYS A 38 -27.15 -13.24 42.14
C LYS A 38 -27.60 -11.87 42.64
N ALA A 39 -28.87 -11.74 43.03
CA ALA A 39 -29.32 -10.55 43.77
C ALA A 39 -28.47 -10.39 45.03
N SER A 40 -27.78 -9.26 45.12
CA SER A 40 -26.89 -9.00 46.27
C SER A 40 -27.60 -8.13 47.28
N ASP A 41 -27.81 -8.66 48.49
CA ASP A 41 -28.18 -7.84 49.62
C ASP A 41 -27.06 -6.86 49.94
N THR A 42 -27.29 -5.60 49.62
CA THR A 42 -26.28 -4.54 49.60
C THR A 42 -25.69 -4.24 50.98
N GLU A 43 -26.42 -4.54 52.08
CA GLU A 43 -25.98 -4.19 53.43
C GLU A 43 -24.97 -5.15 54.07
N LYS A 44 -24.96 -6.43 53.66
CA LYS A 44 -24.07 -7.44 54.28
C LYS A 44 -22.66 -7.54 53.62
N SER A 45 -22.44 -6.89 52.52
CA SER A 45 -21.22 -7.11 51.72
C SER A 45 -20.09 -6.10 51.92
N ILE A 46 -20.29 -5.01 52.68
CA ILE A 46 -19.29 -3.91 52.81
C ILE A 46 -18.03 -4.33 53.58
N LYS A 47 -18.10 -5.39 54.37
CA LYS A 47 -16.96 -5.88 55.19
C LYS A 47 -15.96 -6.73 54.39
N SER A 48 -16.32 -7.21 53.23
CA SER A 48 -15.42 -7.98 52.35
C SER A 48 -14.65 -7.06 51.38
N PHE A 49 -13.45 -7.46 50.98
CA PHE A 49 -12.61 -6.74 49.98
C PHE A 49 -13.38 -6.52 48.68
N SER A 50 -14.09 -7.52 48.17
CA SER A 50 -14.94 -7.43 47.00
C SER A 50 -16.13 -6.47 47.20
N GLY A 51 -16.67 -6.37 48.41
CA GLY A 51 -17.71 -5.43 48.75
C GLY A 51 -17.24 -3.96 48.73
N ARG A 52 -16.01 -3.70 49.15
CA ARG A 52 -15.40 -2.37 49.09
C ARG A 52 -15.17 -1.92 47.64
N ILE A 53 -14.69 -2.82 46.78
CA ILE A 53 -14.51 -2.52 45.34
C ILE A 53 -15.88 -2.22 44.70
N ARG A 54 -16.90 -3.02 44.99
CA ARG A 54 -18.26 -2.81 44.48
C ARG A 54 -18.84 -1.47 44.94
N ALA A 55 -18.67 -1.14 46.21
CA ALA A 55 -19.16 0.14 46.76
C ALA A 55 -18.44 1.33 46.12
N ALA A 56 -17.11 1.26 45.96
CA ALA A 56 -16.33 2.30 45.28
C ALA A 56 -16.77 2.47 43.81
N TYR A 57 -16.98 1.35 43.10
CA TYR A 57 -17.51 1.37 41.74
C TYR A 57 -18.88 2.04 41.66
N THR A 58 -19.82 1.65 42.56
CA THR A 58 -21.18 2.22 42.60
C THR A 58 -21.16 3.72 42.84
N VAL A 59 -20.33 4.20 43.76
CA VAL A 59 -20.17 5.64 44.06
C VAL A 59 -19.59 6.37 42.82
N SER A 60 -18.54 5.82 42.25
CA SER A 60 -17.92 6.39 41.03
C SER A 60 -18.91 6.42 39.87
N PHE A 61 -19.63 5.33 39.62
CA PHE A 61 -20.64 5.23 38.57
C PHE A 61 -21.79 6.22 38.79
N ASN A 62 -22.34 6.33 40.01
CA ASN A 62 -23.42 7.26 40.30
C ASN A 62 -22.98 8.72 40.16
N THR A 63 -21.73 9.03 40.52
CA THR A 63 -21.15 10.36 40.31
C THR A 63 -21.05 10.69 38.81
N MET A 64 -20.53 9.75 38.00
CA MET A 64 -20.46 9.88 36.55
C MET A 64 -21.86 10.01 35.92
N LEU A 65 -22.81 9.16 36.36
CA LEU A 65 -24.20 9.21 35.92
C LEU A 65 -24.85 10.57 36.26
N GLY A 66 -24.56 11.13 37.45
CA GLY A 66 -25.02 12.47 37.82
C GLY A 66 -24.47 13.57 36.92
N LYS A 67 -23.19 13.52 36.57
CA LYS A 67 -22.57 14.44 35.59
C LYS A 67 -23.16 14.28 34.21
N TYR A 68 -23.36 13.04 33.75
CA TYR A 68 -24.00 12.74 32.47
C TYR A 68 -25.42 13.32 32.38
N LYS A 69 -26.25 13.05 33.42
CA LYS A 69 -27.61 13.60 33.49
C LYS A 69 -27.63 15.13 33.45
N LYS A 70 -26.72 15.78 34.16
CA LYS A 70 -26.61 17.27 34.11
C LYS A 70 -26.23 17.75 32.71
N GLY A 71 -25.29 17.13 32.07
CA GLY A 71 -24.89 17.43 30.67
C GLY A 71 -26.05 17.22 29.70
N LEU A 72 -26.77 16.09 29.83
CA LEU A 72 -27.94 15.81 28.99
C LEU A 72 -29.05 16.85 29.19
N MET A 73 -29.35 17.22 30.42
CA MET A 73 -30.35 18.25 30.73
C MET A 73 -29.94 19.64 30.18
N PHE A 74 -28.65 19.93 30.16
CA PHE A 74 -28.16 21.16 29.52
C PHE A 74 -28.50 21.17 28.03
N PHE A 75 -28.27 20.08 27.31
CA PHE A 75 -28.62 19.96 25.89
C PHE A 75 -30.12 20.03 25.65
N PHE A 76 -30.94 19.47 26.52
CA PHE A 76 -32.39 19.59 26.39
C PHE A 76 -32.89 21.02 26.59
N HIS A 77 -32.29 21.77 27.51
CA HIS A 77 -32.65 23.18 27.74
C HIS A 77 -32.15 24.08 26.62
N HIS A 78 -30.97 23.77 26.06
CA HIS A 78 -30.33 24.57 25.04
C HIS A 78 -30.33 23.86 23.69
N ARG A 79 -31.50 23.69 23.10
CA ARG A 79 -31.63 22.94 21.80
C ARG A 79 -30.73 23.49 20.70
N TRP A 80 -30.41 24.79 20.76
CA TRP A 80 -29.47 25.39 19.80
C TRP A 80 -28.07 24.80 19.88
N THR A 81 -27.58 24.42 21.05
CA THR A 81 -26.25 23.81 21.22
C THR A 81 -26.15 22.45 20.52
N VAL A 82 -27.26 21.71 20.43
CA VAL A 82 -27.33 20.42 19.67
C VAL A 82 -27.13 20.68 18.18
N TRP A 83 -27.84 21.67 17.63
CA TRP A 83 -27.71 22.04 16.22
C TRP A 83 -26.33 22.63 15.92
N ALA A 84 -25.79 23.43 16.81
CA ALA A 84 -24.46 23.97 16.67
C ALA A 84 -23.38 22.87 16.69
N SER A 85 -23.45 21.91 17.64
CA SER A 85 -22.52 20.80 17.70
C SER A 85 -22.61 19.89 16.46
N LEU A 86 -23.83 19.64 15.97
CA LEU A 86 -24.03 18.88 14.73
C LEU A 86 -23.45 19.65 13.53
N GLY A 87 -23.69 20.96 13.45
CA GLY A 87 -23.14 21.81 12.40
C GLY A 87 -21.60 21.79 12.40
N VAL A 88 -20.97 21.95 13.57
CA VAL A 88 -19.52 21.87 13.71
C VAL A 88 -18.99 20.47 13.30
N ALA A 89 -19.65 19.41 13.74
CA ALA A 89 -19.25 18.05 13.37
C ALA A 89 -19.37 17.82 11.85
N THR A 90 -20.43 18.33 11.22
CA THR A 90 -20.63 18.21 9.76
C THR A 90 -19.56 19.00 9.00
N VAL A 91 -19.28 20.24 9.41
CA VAL A 91 -18.23 21.06 8.79
C VAL A 91 -16.86 20.39 8.94
N LEU A 92 -16.56 19.86 10.13
CA LEU A 92 -15.32 19.13 10.37
C LEU A 92 -15.23 17.87 9.51
N LEU A 93 -16.33 17.12 9.39
CA LEU A 93 -16.39 15.93 8.53
C LEU A 93 -16.09 16.28 7.07
N VAL A 94 -16.78 17.30 6.51
CA VAL A 94 -16.57 17.75 5.14
C VAL A 94 -15.13 18.23 4.94
N TYR A 95 -14.60 19.01 5.87
CA TYR A 95 -13.20 19.45 5.83
C TYR A 95 -12.23 18.28 5.83
N LEU A 96 -12.39 17.32 6.73
CA LEU A 96 -11.52 16.12 6.78
C LEU A 96 -11.65 15.28 5.52
N MET A 97 -12.85 15.06 5.01
CA MET A 97 -13.06 14.31 3.76
C MET A 97 -12.42 15.00 2.53
N SER A 98 -12.41 16.33 2.50
CA SER A 98 -11.78 17.05 1.39
C SER A 98 -10.25 17.11 1.45
N THR A 99 -9.68 17.04 2.66
CA THR A 99 -8.23 17.13 2.87
C THR A 99 -7.54 15.77 2.98
N THR A 100 -8.28 14.73 3.38
CA THR A 100 -7.72 13.39 3.54
C THR A 100 -7.59 12.70 2.18
N LYS A 101 -6.39 12.23 1.86
CA LYS A 101 -6.15 11.43 0.66
C LYS A 101 -6.96 10.14 0.73
N THR A 102 -7.72 9.85 -0.33
CA THR A 102 -8.51 8.64 -0.43
C THR A 102 -7.74 7.58 -1.21
N GLY A 103 -7.77 6.35 -0.72
CA GLY A 103 -7.13 5.20 -1.37
C GLY A 103 -7.71 3.89 -0.82
N LEU A 104 -7.56 2.79 -1.56
CA LEU A 104 -8.03 1.48 -1.11
C LEU A 104 -7.25 1.01 0.11
N VAL A 105 -5.92 1.15 0.03
CA VAL A 105 -5.00 0.86 1.14
C VAL A 105 -3.96 1.98 1.18
N PRO A 106 -3.77 2.64 2.32
CA PRO A 106 -2.72 3.64 2.46
C PRO A 106 -1.34 2.97 2.30
N GLN A 107 -0.39 3.72 1.77
CA GLN A 107 1.00 3.25 1.72
C GLN A 107 1.59 3.23 3.12
N GLU A 108 2.07 2.07 3.52
CA GLU A 108 2.75 1.88 4.79
C GLU A 108 4.23 1.53 4.55
N ASP A 109 5.07 1.83 5.51
CA ASP A 109 6.47 1.46 5.48
C ASP A 109 6.62 -0.03 5.83
N GLN A 110 6.63 -0.89 4.80
CA GLN A 110 6.85 -2.34 4.96
C GLN A 110 8.34 -2.70 5.05
N GLY A 111 9.24 -1.73 4.96
CA GLY A 111 10.67 -1.98 4.95
C GLY A 111 11.15 -2.76 3.72
N THR A 112 10.34 -2.86 2.66
CA THR A 112 10.67 -3.61 1.44
C THR A 112 10.66 -2.68 0.24
N MET A 113 11.69 -2.76 -0.59
CA MET A 113 11.81 -2.05 -1.86
C MET A 113 12.27 -3.01 -2.94
N MET A 114 11.97 -2.66 -4.17
CA MET A 114 12.40 -3.41 -5.36
C MET A 114 13.09 -2.46 -6.32
N ILE A 115 14.17 -2.92 -6.94
CA ILE A 115 14.85 -2.19 -8.01
C ILE A 115 14.63 -2.93 -9.30
N ASN A 116 14.19 -2.22 -10.32
CA ASN A 116 14.15 -2.69 -11.69
C ASN A 116 15.32 -2.10 -12.45
N ILE A 117 16.06 -2.94 -13.14
CA ILE A 117 17.23 -2.59 -13.93
C ILE A 117 16.98 -3.03 -15.36
N SER A 118 17.09 -2.09 -16.29
CA SER A 118 16.98 -2.34 -17.73
C SER A 118 18.18 -1.73 -18.42
N THR A 119 19.05 -2.57 -18.95
CA THR A 119 20.20 -2.17 -19.78
C THR A 119 19.78 -2.04 -21.23
N SER A 120 20.68 -1.57 -22.10
CA SER A 120 20.40 -1.46 -23.52
C SER A 120 19.98 -2.82 -24.11
N PRO A 121 18.98 -2.83 -25.01
CA PRO A 121 18.57 -4.04 -25.69
C PRO A 121 19.73 -4.76 -26.39
N GLY A 122 19.82 -6.08 -26.22
CA GLY A 122 20.90 -6.88 -26.80
C GLY A 122 22.16 -6.98 -25.93
N ASN A 123 22.22 -6.34 -24.77
CA ASN A 123 23.35 -6.51 -23.87
C ASN A 123 23.43 -7.98 -23.38
N SER A 124 24.68 -8.43 -23.24
CA SER A 124 24.93 -9.75 -22.65
C SER A 124 24.67 -9.75 -21.15
N LEU A 125 24.44 -10.93 -20.59
CA LEU A 125 24.29 -11.11 -19.15
C LEU A 125 25.53 -10.60 -18.37
N ALA A 126 26.72 -10.69 -18.95
CA ALA A 126 27.95 -10.19 -18.35
C ALA A 126 27.97 -8.65 -18.24
N GLU A 127 27.49 -7.95 -19.27
CA GLU A 127 27.37 -6.48 -19.20
C GLU A 127 26.29 -6.03 -18.21
N THR A 128 25.18 -6.72 -18.19
CA THR A 128 24.14 -6.46 -17.18
C THR A 128 24.64 -6.71 -15.75
N ASN A 129 25.49 -7.73 -15.54
CA ASN A 129 26.12 -7.98 -14.26
C ASN A 129 27.04 -6.82 -13.81
N LYS A 130 27.76 -6.18 -14.72
CA LYS A 130 28.59 -5.01 -14.37
C LYS A 130 27.74 -3.83 -13.84
N VAL A 131 26.57 -3.62 -14.44
CA VAL A 131 25.61 -2.62 -13.93
C VAL A 131 25.08 -3.02 -12.57
N MET A 132 24.73 -4.31 -12.41
CA MET A 132 24.29 -4.85 -11.13
C MET A 132 25.34 -4.69 -10.03
N ASP A 133 26.62 -4.81 -10.35
CA ASP A 133 27.72 -4.60 -9.40
C ASP A 133 27.78 -3.13 -8.94
N LYS A 134 27.63 -2.16 -9.86
CA LYS A 134 27.54 -0.73 -9.52
C LYS A 134 26.34 -0.45 -8.58
N VAL A 135 25.18 -1.01 -8.89
CA VAL A 135 24.00 -0.89 -8.02
C VAL A 135 24.27 -1.51 -6.65
N GLN A 136 24.89 -2.67 -6.60
CA GLN A 136 25.24 -3.34 -5.36
C GLN A 136 26.19 -2.50 -4.48
N ASP A 137 27.17 -1.80 -5.07
CA ASP A 137 28.10 -0.95 -4.32
C ASP A 137 27.38 0.25 -3.69
N ILE A 138 26.39 0.83 -4.37
CA ILE A 138 25.51 1.87 -3.81
C ILE A 138 24.69 1.30 -2.64
N LEU A 139 24.14 0.09 -2.79
CA LEU A 139 23.36 -0.55 -1.73
C LEU A 139 24.19 -0.85 -0.48
N LYS A 140 25.43 -1.33 -0.64
CA LYS A 140 26.36 -1.56 0.48
C LYS A 140 26.71 -0.29 1.24
N ALA A 141 26.71 0.86 0.55
CA ALA A 141 26.98 2.16 1.17
C ALA A 141 25.75 2.75 1.90
N THR A 142 24.58 2.10 1.80
CA THR A 142 23.31 2.58 2.39
C THR A 142 23.06 1.88 3.72
N PRO A 143 23.19 2.56 4.86
CA PRO A 143 23.16 1.93 6.18
C PRO A 143 21.79 1.37 6.61
N GLU A 144 20.71 1.83 5.98
CA GLU A 144 19.35 1.39 6.29
C GLU A 144 19.02 0.01 5.72
N ILE A 145 19.86 -0.55 4.84
CA ILE A 145 19.63 -1.83 4.18
C ILE A 145 20.15 -2.96 5.05
N GLU A 146 19.26 -3.86 5.45
CA GLU A 146 19.58 -5.07 6.20
C GLU A 146 20.04 -6.18 5.26
N HIS A 147 19.24 -6.47 4.25
CA HIS A 147 19.49 -7.53 3.27
C HIS A 147 19.07 -7.09 1.87
N TYR A 148 19.72 -7.66 0.87
CA TYR A 148 19.27 -7.57 -0.51
C TYR A 148 19.55 -8.87 -1.26
N SER A 149 18.66 -9.18 -2.23
CA SER A 149 18.83 -10.31 -3.16
C SER A 149 18.84 -9.78 -4.57
N ARG A 150 19.81 -10.19 -5.37
CA ARG A 150 19.92 -9.78 -6.78
C ARG A 150 19.60 -10.94 -7.72
N ILE A 151 18.89 -10.66 -8.77
CA ILE A 151 18.49 -11.61 -9.81
C ILE A 151 18.87 -10.97 -11.15
N THR A 152 19.84 -11.55 -11.84
CA THR A 152 20.26 -11.09 -13.17
C THR A 152 19.56 -11.95 -14.24
N GLY A 153 19.13 -11.32 -15.33
CA GLY A 153 18.40 -12.02 -16.40
C GLY A 153 16.89 -12.05 -16.20
N TYR A 154 16.38 -11.34 -15.19
CA TYR A 154 14.96 -11.23 -14.92
C TYR A 154 14.60 -9.80 -14.48
N GLY A 155 13.68 -9.18 -15.18
CA GLY A 155 13.06 -7.91 -14.82
C GLY A 155 11.65 -8.14 -14.30
N LEU A 156 11.29 -7.51 -13.20
CA LEU A 156 9.93 -7.61 -12.61
C LEU A 156 8.83 -7.15 -13.58
N ILE A 157 9.17 -6.21 -14.45
CA ILE A 157 8.22 -5.59 -15.38
C ILE A 157 8.40 -6.14 -16.78
N SER A 158 9.65 -6.36 -17.20
CA SER A 158 9.99 -6.75 -18.57
C SER A 158 10.08 -8.27 -18.79
N GLY A 159 10.03 -9.07 -17.71
CA GLY A 159 10.14 -10.53 -17.79
C GLY A 159 11.58 -11.01 -17.96
N GLN A 160 11.75 -12.19 -18.56
CA GLN A 160 13.06 -12.80 -18.77
C GLN A 160 13.83 -12.18 -19.94
N GLY A 161 15.11 -11.91 -19.75
CA GLY A 161 15.99 -11.37 -20.78
C GLY A 161 17.35 -11.00 -20.23
N THR A 162 18.41 -11.16 -21.05
CA THR A 162 19.81 -10.88 -20.66
C THR A 162 20.07 -9.42 -20.27
N SER A 163 19.21 -8.50 -20.75
CA SER A 163 19.32 -7.05 -20.53
C SER A 163 18.61 -6.58 -19.26
N TYR A 164 18.06 -7.50 -18.46
CA TYR A 164 17.25 -7.16 -17.30
C TYR A 164 17.84 -7.66 -16.01
N GLY A 165 17.58 -6.92 -14.95
CA GLY A 165 17.95 -7.30 -13.59
C GLY A 165 16.95 -6.78 -12.56
N THR A 166 16.87 -7.48 -11.46
CA THR A 166 16.02 -7.13 -10.32
C THR A 166 16.81 -7.24 -9.03
N VAL A 167 16.62 -6.28 -8.14
CA VAL A 167 17.09 -6.40 -6.76
C VAL A 167 15.90 -6.23 -5.82
N ILE A 168 15.77 -7.14 -4.88
CA ILE A 168 14.81 -7.07 -3.79
C ILE A 168 15.57 -6.65 -2.54
N ILE A 169 15.12 -5.58 -1.90
CA ILE A 169 15.80 -4.97 -0.75
C ILE A 169 14.88 -5.08 0.46
N ARG A 170 15.47 -5.43 1.60
CA ARG A 170 14.86 -5.35 2.90
C ARG A 170 15.65 -4.36 3.77
N LEU A 171 14.94 -3.38 4.31
CA LEU A 171 15.47 -2.42 5.28
C LEU A 171 15.37 -2.99 6.69
N TYR A 172 16.18 -2.49 7.60
CA TYR A 172 16.02 -2.74 9.03
C TYR A 172 14.61 -2.41 9.51
N HIS A 173 14.19 -3.01 10.60
CA HIS A 173 12.88 -2.74 11.19
C HIS A 173 12.74 -1.25 11.56
N TRP A 174 11.52 -0.69 11.49
CA TRP A 174 11.28 0.75 11.75
C TRP A 174 11.72 1.19 13.16
N ASP A 175 11.77 0.30 14.14
CA ASP A 175 12.28 0.60 15.48
C ASP A 175 13.77 0.94 15.48
N GLU A 176 14.53 0.42 14.53
CA GLU A 176 15.95 0.65 14.32
C GLU A 176 16.22 1.82 13.38
N ARG A 177 15.25 2.21 12.55
CA ARG A 177 15.29 3.30 11.59
C ARG A 177 14.46 4.49 12.06
N LYS A 178 14.80 5.12 13.17
CA LYS A 178 14.06 6.26 13.71
C LYS A 178 14.40 7.53 12.95
N GLY A 179 13.35 8.29 12.56
CA GLY A 179 13.49 9.57 11.84
C GLY A 179 12.87 9.50 10.45
N LYS A 180 12.36 10.65 9.99
CA LYS A 180 11.72 10.75 8.66
C LYS A 180 12.71 10.54 7.51
N GLU A 181 13.98 10.84 7.73
CA GLU A 181 15.09 10.65 6.78
C GLU A 181 15.41 9.17 6.51
N HIS A 182 15.05 8.28 7.43
CA HIS A 182 15.26 6.84 7.32
C HIS A 182 13.98 6.08 6.91
N SER A 183 12.90 6.80 6.57
CA SER A 183 11.68 6.18 6.02
C SER A 183 11.95 5.56 4.65
N VAL A 184 11.17 4.54 4.27
CA VAL A 184 11.28 3.91 2.95
C VAL A 184 11.23 4.94 1.82
N GLU A 185 10.32 5.92 1.92
CA GLU A 185 10.19 6.98 0.91
C GLU A 185 11.45 7.84 0.78
N ALA A 186 12.06 8.23 1.91
CA ALA A 186 13.27 9.04 1.92
C ALA A 186 14.47 8.25 1.37
N VAL A 187 14.64 7.01 1.78
CA VAL A 187 15.68 6.09 1.27
C VAL A 187 15.50 5.85 -0.22
N MET A 188 14.28 5.57 -0.67
CA MET A 188 13.95 5.35 -2.08
C MET A 188 14.28 6.58 -2.94
N LYS A 189 13.93 7.79 -2.47
CA LYS A 189 14.25 9.04 -3.16
C LYS A 189 15.77 9.25 -3.29
N ARG A 190 16.51 8.98 -2.22
CA ARG A 190 17.98 9.08 -2.19
C ARG A 190 18.63 8.08 -3.15
N LEU A 191 18.18 6.82 -3.12
CA LEU A 191 18.66 5.78 -4.02
C LEU A 191 18.37 6.11 -5.49
N ASN A 192 17.15 6.56 -5.82
CA ASN A 192 16.80 6.96 -7.19
C ASN A 192 17.65 8.12 -7.69
N ALA A 193 18.01 9.07 -6.83
CA ALA A 193 18.94 10.15 -7.19
C ALA A 193 20.34 9.60 -7.53
N GLN A 194 20.87 8.65 -6.76
CA GLN A 194 22.15 8.00 -7.03
C GLN A 194 22.11 7.11 -8.28
N PHE A 195 21.01 6.38 -8.50
CA PHE A 195 20.84 5.55 -9.69
C PHE A 195 20.74 6.35 -10.98
N SER A 196 20.28 7.59 -10.94
CA SER A 196 20.25 8.48 -12.10
C SER A 196 21.64 8.81 -12.67
N GLU A 197 22.71 8.57 -11.90
CA GLU A 197 24.11 8.72 -12.34
C GLU A 197 24.55 7.55 -13.22
N ILE A 198 23.89 6.39 -13.17
CA ILE A 198 24.18 5.21 -13.98
C ILE A 198 23.60 5.43 -15.38
N LYS A 199 24.42 5.85 -16.34
CA LYS A 199 23.97 6.19 -17.70
C LYS A 199 23.81 4.97 -18.61
N GLU A 200 24.40 3.84 -18.26
CA GLU A 200 24.40 2.61 -19.05
C GLU A 200 23.11 1.79 -18.92
N ALA A 201 22.25 2.15 -17.96
CA ALA A 201 20.99 1.44 -17.69
C ALA A 201 19.94 2.37 -17.11
N GLN A 202 18.68 2.00 -17.31
CA GLN A 202 17.59 2.57 -16.55
C GLN A 202 17.45 1.78 -15.24
N VAL A 203 17.73 2.45 -14.13
CA VAL A 203 17.65 1.87 -12.80
C VAL A 203 16.70 2.70 -11.97
N PHE A 204 15.68 2.08 -11.43
CA PHE A 204 14.76 2.76 -10.51
C PHE A 204 14.30 1.84 -9.40
N CYS A 205 14.14 2.44 -8.22
CA CYS A 205 13.67 1.81 -7.01
C CYS A 205 12.20 2.19 -6.77
N PHE A 206 11.38 1.21 -6.39
CA PHE A 206 9.98 1.40 -6.08
C PHE A 206 9.53 0.47 -4.95
N GLN A 207 8.41 0.80 -4.32
CA GLN A 207 7.78 -0.09 -3.35
C GLN A 207 6.86 -1.09 -4.07
N PRO A 208 6.85 -2.36 -3.64
CA PRO A 208 5.89 -3.33 -4.13
C PRO A 208 4.46 -2.89 -3.78
N ALA A 209 3.48 -3.44 -4.52
CA ALA A 209 2.07 -3.19 -4.22
C ALA A 209 1.73 -3.66 -2.79
N MET A 210 0.94 -2.87 -2.06
CA MET A 210 0.51 -3.20 -0.69
C MET A 210 -0.32 -4.47 -0.62
N ILE A 211 -1.04 -4.80 -1.69
CA ILE A 211 -1.83 -6.03 -1.82
C ILE A 211 -1.16 -6.92 -2.87
N PRO A 212 -0.59 -8.06 -2.48
CA PRO A 212 0.00 -9.00 -3.44
C PRO A 212 -1.00 -9.44 -4.51
N GLY A 213 -0.56 -9.45 -5.78
CA GLY A 213 -1.40 -9.85 -6.91
C GLY A 213 -2.21 -8.70 -7.56
N TYR A 214 -2.13 -7.49 -7.04
CA TYR A 214 -2.79 -6.31 -7.60
C TYR A 214 -1.76 -5.30 -8.15
N GLY A 215 -1.04 -5.70 -9.19
CA GLY A 215 0.01 -4.91 -9.81
C GLY A 215 1.41 -5.15 -9.23
N THR A 216 2.43 -4.64 -9.90
CA THR A 216 3.83 -4.74 -9.47
C THR A 216 4.23 -3.67 -8.46
N GLY A 217 3.47 -2.57 -8.38
CA GLY A 217 3.70 -1.46 -7.48
C GLY A 217 2.45 -0.57 -7.35
N ASN A 218 2.56 0.52 -6.61
CA ASN A 218 1.51 1.54 -6.53
C ASN A 218 1.54 2.43 -7.77
N ALA A 219 1.13 1.88 -8.90
CA ALA A 219 1.16 2.53 -10.20
C ALA A 219 -0.16 2.37 -10.95
N VAL A 220 -0.40 3.21 -11.93
CA VAL A 220 -1.48 3.06 -12.90
C VAL A 220 -0.90 2.36 -14.12
N GLU A 221 -1.44 1.18 -14.45
CA GLU A 221 -1.09 0.45 -15.67
C GLU A 221 -2.06 0.84 -16.77
N LEU A 222 -1.52 1.25 -17.92
CA LEU A 222 -2.27 1.63 -19.10
C LEU A 222 -1.87 0.71 -20.26
N TYR A 223 -2.85 0.13 -20.93
CA TYR A 223 -2.65 -0.62 -22.15
C TYR A 223 -2.98 0.27 -23.35
N MET A 224 -2.02 0.47 -24.22
CA MET A 224 -2.21 1.18 -25.48
C MET A 224 -2.24 0.18 -26.62
N GLU A 225 -3.30 0.23 -27.43
CA GLU A 225 -3.50 -0.66 -28.57
C GLU A 225 -3.47 0.14 -29.87
N ASP A 226 -2.73 -0.35 -30.86
CA ASP A 226 -2.87 0.10 -32.23
C ASP A 226 -4.04 -0.63 -32.91
N LYS A 227 -5.09 0.11 -33.27
CA LYS A 227 -6.25 -0.41 -34.00
C LYS A 227 -6.18 -0.17 -35.49
N THR A 228 -5.13 0.49 -35.98
CA THR A 228 -4.98 0.84 -37.41
C THR A 228 -4.41 -0.32 -38.20
N GLY A 229 -3.67 -1.21 -37.56
CA GLY A 229 -2.96 -2.32 -38.21
C GLY A 229 -1.85 -1.86 -39.18
N GLY A 230 -1.40 -0.61 -39.03
CA GLY A 230 -0.37 0.00 -39.83
C GLY A 230 1.05 -0.29 -39.34
N ASP A 231 1.98 0.57 -39.73
CA ASP A 231 3.37 0.50 -39.28
C ASP A 231 3.47 0.80 -37.79
N MET A 232 4.28 0.01 -37.08
CA MET A 232 4.50 0.15 -35.63
C MET A 232 5.29 1.40 -35.26
N GLN A 233 6.05 1.99 -36.18
CA GLN A 233 6.89 3.16 -35.91
C GLN A 233 6.08 4.40 -35.48
N PRO A 234 5.03 4.83 -36.21
CA PRO A 234 4.20 5.97 -35.81
C PRO A 234 3.47 5.72 -34.47
N PHE A 235 3.06 4.47 -34.20
CA PHE A 235 2.45 4.09 -32.93
C PHE A 235 3.45 4.25 -31.78
N TYR A 236 4.67 3.72 -31.94
CA TYR A 236 5.74 3.86 -30.94
C TYR A 236 6.08 5.32 -30.64
N GLU A 237 6.20 6.17 -31.67
CA GLU A 237 6.44 7.61 -31.50
C GLU A 237 5.31 8.29 -30.71
N SER A 238 4.06 7.90 -30.99
CA SER A 238 2.89 8.40 -30.25
C SER A 238 2.92 7.99 -28.79
N VAL A 239 3.31 6.74 -28.48
CA VAL A 239 3.49 6.24 -27.11
C VAL A 239 4.59 7.01 -26.39
N GLN A 240 5.74 7.23 -27.05
CA GLN A 240 6.85 7.99 -26.46
C GLN A 240 6.46 9.44 -26.17
N LYS A 241 5.75 10.09 -27.08
CA LYS A 241 5.24 11.45 -26.87
C LYS A 241 4.27 11.51 -25.70
N PHE A 242 3.40 10.51 -25.56
CA PHE A 242 2.47 10.41 -24.44
C PHE A 242 3.22 10.24 -23.11
N ILE A 243 4.23 9.38 -23.06
CA ILE A 243 5.08 9.18 -21.87
C ILE A 243 5.80 10.49 -21.48
N MET A 244 6.35 11.22 -22.45
CA MET A 244 6.97 12.52 -22.19
C MET A 244 5.98 13.51 -21.59
N THR A 245 4.79 13.61 -22.18
CA THR A 245 3.73 14.50 -21.66
C THR A 245 3.29 14.11 -20.24
N LEU A 246 3.23 12.81 -19.92
CA LEU A 246 2.94 12.35 -18.56
C LEU A 246 4.04 12.74 -17.57
N ASN A 247 5.30 12.61 -17.97
CA ASN A 247 6.44 12.96 -17.10
C ASN A 247 6.57 14.47 -16.84
N GLU A 248 5.93 15.31 -17.65
CA GLU A 248 5.84 16.76 -17.41
C GLU A 248 4.77 17.13 -16.36
N ARG A 249 3.89 16.20 -16.00
CA ARG A 249 2.82 16.45 -15.04
C ARG A 249 3.33 16.35 -13.60
N PRO A 250 3.01 17.33 -12.72
CA PRO A 250 3.44 17.30 -11.33
C PRO A 250 2.79 16.16 -10.50
N GLU A 251 1.68 15.61 -10.99
CA GLU A 251 0.98 14.51 -10.34
C GLU A 251 1.62 13.14 -10.64
N VAL A 252 2.47 13.06 -11.66
CA VAL A 252 3.12 11.83 -12.12
C VAL A 252 4.59 11.84 -11.70
N ALA A 253 4.96 10.91 -10.84
CA ALA A 253 6.35 10.79 -10.40
C ALA A 253 7.27 10.25 -11.52
N MET A 254 6.77 9.27 -12.29
CA MET A 254 7.47 8.68 -13.42
C MET A 254 6.49 7.89 -14.28
N ALA A 255 6.58 8.05 -15.60
CA ALA A 255 5.90 7.22 -16.58
C ALA A 255 6.94 6.58 -17.51
N TYR A 256 6.76 5.29 -17.81
CA TYR A 256 7.65 4.55 -18.71
C TYR A 256 6.91 3.41 -19.41
N SER A 257 7.50 2.88 -20.47
CA SER A 257 7.03 1.67 -21.14
C SER A 257 8.16 0.63 -21.17
N SER A 258 7.81 -0.63 -20.99
CA SER A 258 8.74 -1.75 -21.13
C SER A 258 8.98 -2.13 -22.60
N TYR A 259 8.17 -1.60 -23.52
CA TYR A 259 8.30 -1.89 -24.95
C TYR A 259 9.42 -1.05 -25.59
N ALA A 260 10.34 -1.71 -26.28
CA ALA A 260 11.42 -1.08 -27.04
C ALA A 260 11.45 -1.62 -28.48
N MET A 261 11.38 -0.73 -29.46
CA MET A 261 11.48 -1.11 -30.89
C MET A 261 12.92 -1.38 -31.38
N ASN A 262 13.91 -0.89 -30.63
CA ASN A 262 15.32 -1.02 -30.97
C ASN A 262 15.95 -2.32 -30.46
N PHE A 263 15.14 -3.33 -30.14
CA PHE A 263 15.66 -4.63 -29.72
C PHE A 263 16.25 -5.36 -30.94
N PRO A 264 17.56 -5.64 -30.98
CA PRO A 264 18.18 -6.31 -32.11
C PRO A 264 17.64 -7.73 -32.23
N GLN A 265 17.13 -8.07 -33.41
CA GLN A 265 16.61 -9.40 -33.76
C GLN A 265 17.46 -10.00 -34.86
N ILE A 266 17.76 -11.28 -34.75
CA ILE A 266 18.40 -12.06 -35.80
C ILE A 266 17.32 -12.86 -36.50
N ALA A 267 17.04 -12.54 -37.75
CA ALA A 267 16.17 -13.38 -38.57
C ALA A 267 16.99 -14.53 -39.14
N VAL A 268 16.55 -15.75 -38.90
CA VAL A 268 17.13 -16.93 -39.51
C VAL A 268 16.28 -17.33 -40.70
N ASP A 269 16.77 -17.07 -41.91
CA ASP A 269 16.13 -17.53 -43.13
C ASP A 269 16.72 -18.88 -43.54
N VAL A 270 15.89 -19.93 -43.49
CA VAL A 270 16.29 -21.30 -43.77
C VAL A 270 15.86 -21.70 -45.17
N ASP A 271 16.81 -21.86 -46.10
CA ASP A 271 16.55 -22.42 -47.41
C ASP A 271 16.16 -23.91 -47.27
N ALA A 272 14.85 -24.15 -47.16
CA ALA A 272 14.31 -25.50 -46.98
C ALA A 272 14.67 -26.48 -48.16
N ALA A 273 14.93 -25.93 -49.37
CA ALA A 273 15.32 -26.74 -50.53
C ALA A 273 16.76 -27.24 -50.42
N LYS A 274 17.66 -26.36 -49.92
CA LYS A 274 19.06 -26.77 -49.65
C LYS A 274 19.13 -27.75 -48.47
N CYS A 275 18.38 -27.51 -47.39
CA CYS A 275 18.36 -28.40 -46.24
C CYS A 275 17.86 -29.80 -46.60
N LYS A 276 16.90 -29.94 -47.52
CA LYS A 276 16.42 -31.26 -47.96
C LYS A 276 17.36 -31.98 -48.91
N ARG A 277 18.34 -31.29 -49.53
CA ARG A 277 19.34 -31.87 -50.44
C ARG A 277 20.65 -32.26 -49.73
N ALA A 278 20.87 -31.71 -48.52
CA ALA A 278 21.97 -32.06 -47.63
C ALA A 278 21.65 -33.28 -46.76
#